data_434cffba1fb671ca29689b6508b7891b
#
_entry.id   434cffba1fb671ca29689b6508b7891b
#
_cell.length_a   1.000
_cell.length_b   1.000
_cell.length_c   1.000
_cell.angle_alpha   90.00
_cell.angle_beta   90.00
_cell.angle_gamma   90.00
#
_symmetry.space_group_name_H-M   'P 1'
#
loop_
_entity.id
_entity.type
_entity.pdbx_description
1 polymer ?
#
loop_
_entity_poly.entity_id
_entity_poly.type
_entity_poly.pdbx_seq_one_letter_code
_entity_poly.pdbx_strand_id
1 'polypeptide(L)'
;MPQKPIQDILKDTKIHQILRPKLMMALPSTKLQEALDLMHAEKTGYIVIADSHSRVVGMFTEREVLMKVLQKGVSMHDPVEKYMRTDVHTLSKSDSLQAAIDAMGAFGIRHIPLVDEFNQVCGILSIRTIVTFLAELFPTEVFNLPPRADQIHETAEGG
;
A
#
# COMPACT_ATOMS: atom_id res chain seq x y z
N MET A 1 26.14 6.47 -20.49
CA MET A 1 25.35 5.29 -20.83
C MET A 1 23.87 5.66 -20.86
N PRO A 2 23.15 5.24 -21.90
CA PRO A 2 21.71 5.49 -21.89
C PRO A 2 21.08 4.76 -20.72
N GLN A 3 20.20 5.45 -20.04
CA GLN A 3 19.46 4.88 -18.91
C GLN A 3 18.47 3.85 -19.42
N LYS A 4 18.35 2.73 -18.69
CA LYS A 4 17.41 1.67 -19.05
C LYS A 4 15.98 2.21 -19.02
N PRO A 5 15.14 1.87 -20.02
CA PRO A 5 13.73 2.31 -19.99
C PRO A 5 13.02 1.90 -18.70
N ILE A 6 12.15 2.78 -18.21
CA ILE A 6 11.38 2.53 -16.98
C ILE A 6 10.64 1.19 -17.06
N GLN A 7 10.06 0.89 -18.20
CA GLN A 7 9.31 -0.36 -18.41
C GLN A 7 10.17 -1.59 -18.18
N ASP A 8 11.42 -1.56 -18.63
CA ASP A 8 12.35 -2.68 -18.43
C ASP A 8 12.77 -2.79 -16.97
N ILE A 9 12.98 -1.64 -16.30
CA ILE A 9 13.28 -1.61 -14.86
C ILE A 9 12.15 -2.26 -14.09
N LEU A 10 10.90 -1.93 -14.40
CA LEU A 10 9.73 -2.48 -13.71
C LEU A 10 9.57 -3.98 -13.93
N LYS A 11 9.87 -4.47 -15.13
CA LYS A 11 9.80 -5.91 -15.45
C LYS A 11 10.92 -6.71 -14.78
N ASP A 12 12.10 -6.12 -14.66
CA ASP A 12 13.28 -6.81 -14.14
C ASP A 12 13.43 -6.71 -12.63
N THR A 13 12.80 -5.72 -12.00
CA THR A 13 12.86 -5.53 -10.55
C THR A 13 11.83 -6.41 -9.86
N LYS A 14 12.28 -7.23 -8.92
CA LYS A 14 11.41 -8.06 -8.10
C LYS A 14 10.93 -7.29 -6.86
N ILE A 15 9.75 -7.61 -6.39
CA ILE A 15 9.15 -6.92 -5.24
C ILE A 15 10.06 -6.96 -4.02
N HIS A 16 10.69 -8.12 -3.73
CA HIS A 16 11.57 -8.25 -2.56
C HIS A 16 12.76 -7.28 -2.57
N GLN A 17 13.16 -6.78 -3.74
CA GLN A 17 14.31 -5.88 -3.87
C GLN A 17 14.03 -4.46 -3.34
N ILE A 18 12.75 -4.07 -3.28
CA ILE A 18 12.36 -2.72 -2.80
C ILE A 18 11.51 -2.77 -1.53
N LEU A 19 11.16 -3.95 -1.07
CA LEU A 19 10.22 -4.14 0.03
C LEU A 19 10.78 -3.58 1.34
N ARG A 20 9.95 -2.82 2.04
CA ARG A 20 10.27 -2.31 3.39
C ARG A 20 9.71 -3.27 4.43
N PRO A 21 10.42 -3.49 5.57
CA PRO A 21 9.98 -4.43 6.61
C PRO A 21 8.90 -3.83 7.50
N LYS A 22 7.78 -3.42 6.92
CA LYS A 22 6.62 -2.92 7.66
C LYS A 22 5.39 -3.70 7.23
N LEU A 23 4.78 -4.39 8.17
CA LEU A 23 3.58 -5.18 7.95
C LEU A 23 2.65 -5.02 9.15
N MET A 24 1.46 -4.45 8.91
CA MET A 24 0.43 -4.30 9.93
C MET A 24 -0.59 -5.40 9.76
N MET A 25 -0.76 -6.22 10.80
CA MET A 25 -1.69 -7.35 10.80
C MET A 25 -2.61 -7.33 12.00
N ALA A 26 -3.81 -7.86 11.83
CA ALA A 26 -4.75 -8.12 12.91
C ALA A 26 -5.54 -9.38 12.62
N LEU A 27 -6.13 -9.96 13.67
CA LEU A 27 -7.03 -11.11 13.55
C LEU A 27 -8.43 -10.64 13.13
N PRO A 28 -9.23 -11.52 12.48
CA PRO A 28 -10.61 -11.19 12.13
C PRO A 28 -11.47 -10.77 13.32
N SER A 29 -11.17 -11.31 14.50
CA SER A 29 -11.90 -11.02 15.74
C SER A 29 -11.48 -9.71 16.41
N THR A 30 -10.45 -9.04 15.93
CA THR A 30 -10.00 -7.75 16.47
C THR A 30 -11.16 -6.76 16.43
N LYS A 31 -11.38 -6.05 17.53
CA LYS A 31 -12.44 -5.04 17.60
C LYS A 31 -12.12 -3.87 16.66
N LEU A 32 -13.17 -3.31 16.07
CA LEU A 32 -13.05 -2.17 15.18
C LEU A 32 -12.27 -1.01 15.83
N GLN A 33 -12.53 -0.72 17.12
CA GLN A 33 -11.80 0.32 17.84
C GLN A 33 -10.30 0.05 17.89
N GLU A 34 -9.92 -1.20 18.14
CA GLU A 34 -8.50 -1.59 18.20
C GLU A 34 -7.84 -1.45 16.82
N ALA A 35 -8.55 -1.83 15.77
CA ALA A 35 -8.05 -1.68 14.39
C ALA A 35 -7.83 -0.20 14.03
N LEU A 36 -8.78 0.67 14.37
CA LEU A 36 -8.67 2.10 14.12
C LEU A 36 -7.52 2.72 14.94
N ASP A 37 -7.39 2.33 16.21
CA ASP A 37 -6.30 2.81 17.07
C ASP A 37 -4.94 2.40 16.51
N LEU A 38 -4.83 1.18 15.99
CA LEU A 38 -3.61 0.69 15.36
C LEU A 38 -3.24 1.51 14.11
N MET A 39 -4.22 1.78 13.25
CA MET A 39 -4.02 2.61 12.07
C MET A 39 -3.55 4.01 12.46
N HIS A 40 -4.14 4.59 13.49
CA HIS A 40 -3.79 5.91 13.98
C HIS A 40 -2.38 5.95 14.59
N ALA A 41 -2.07 5.00 15.48
CA ALA A 41 -0.78 4.94 16.18
C ALA A 41 0.38 4.72 15.20
N GLU A 42 0.19 3.87 14.21
CA GLU A 42 1.23 3.51 13.23
C GLU A 42 1.20 4.39 11.98
N LYS A 43 0.27 5.33 11.90
CA LYS A 43 0.10 6.26 10.77
C LYS A 43 0.04 5.49 9.44
N THR A 44 -0.77 4.45 9.41
CA THR A 44 -0.97 3.61 8.23
C THR A 44 -2.41 3.65 7.75
N GLY A 45 -2.60 3.52 6.45
CA GLY A 45 -3.93 3.48 5.83
C GLY A 45 -4.45 2.07 5.60
N TYR A 46 -3.78 1.05 6.17
CA TYR A 46 -4.17 -0.35 5.95
C TYR A 46 -3.87 -1.23 7.14
N ILE A 47 -4.61 -2.34 7.24
CA ILE A 47 -4.28 -3.50 8.09
C ILE A 47 -4.58 -4.75 7.28
N VAL A 48 -3.66 -5.69 7.23
CA VAL A 48 -3.90 -7.02 6.67
C VAL A 48 -4.59 -7.86 7.73
N ILE A 49 -5.75 -8.40 7.39
CA ILE A 49 -6.47 -9.29 8.29
C ILE A 49 -6.09 -10.72 7.94
N ALA A 50 -5.48 -11.39 8.89
CA ALA A 50 -5.00 -12.76 8.72
C ALA A 50 -5.53 -13.66 9.82
N ASP A 51 -5.72 -14.94 9.50
CA ASP A 51 -6.18 -15.94 10.47
C ASP A 51 -5.05 -16.38 11.43
N SER A 52 -5.36 -17.33 12.31
CA SER A 52 -4.38 -17.87 13.27
C SER A 52 -3.19 -18.59 12.61
N HIS A 53 -3.29 -18.92 11.33
CA HIS A 53 -2.22 -19.53 10.55
C HIS A 53 -1.52 -18.52 9.64
N SER A 54 -1.69 -17.23 9.89
CA SER A 54 -1.12 -16.13 9.10
C SER A 54 -1.56 -16.10 7.64
N ARG A 55 -2.70 -16.70 7.32
CA ARG A 55 -3.28 -16.62 5.97
C ARG A 55 -4.14 -15.39 5.83
N VAL A 56 -4.00 -14.70 4.69
CA VAL A 56 -4.81 -13.52 4.40
C VAL A 56 -6.27 -13.90 4.26
N VAL A 57 -7.13 -13.26 5.06
CA VAL A 57 -8.59 -13.43 4.96
C VAL A 57 -9.28 -12.13 4.57
N GLY A 58 -8.61 -11.00 4.70
CA GLY A 58 -9.16 -9.72 4.31
C GLY A 58 -8.18 -8.58 4.40
N MET A 59 -8.63 -7.40 3.98
CA MET A 59 -7.94 -6.13 4.13
C MET A 59 -8.87 -5.12 4.76
N PHE A 60 -8.37 -4.35 5.71
CA PHE A 60 -9.08 -3.23 6.30
C PHE A 60 -8.29 -1.96 6.03
N THR A 61 -8.85 -1.07 5.21
CA THR A 61 -8.17 0.14 4.75
C THR A 61 -9.02 1.37 5.02
N GLU A 62 -8.45 2.55 4.77
CA GLU A 62 -9.20 3.81 4.85
C GLU A 62 -10.47 3.79 4.00
N ARG A 63 -10.45 3.05 2.88
CA ARG A 63 -11.63 2.87 2.04
C ARG A 63 -12.77 2.19 2.80
N GLU A 64 -12.50 1.10 3.51
CA GLU A 64 -13.49 0.38 4.31
C GLU A 64 -14.01 1.26 5.45
N VAL A 65 -13.15 2.07 6.06
CA VAL A 65 -13.57 3.05 7.07
C VAL A 65 -14.59 4.01 6.45
N LEU A 66 -14.25 4.61 5.31
CA LEU A 66 -15.13 5.58 4.63
C LEU A 66 -16.44 4.95 4.17
N MET A 67 -16.38 3.76 3.57
CA MET A 67 -17.52 3.16 2.89
C MET A 67 -18.44 2.37 3.83
N LYS A 68 -17.92 1.86 4.94
CA LYS A 68 -18.65 0.93 5.80
C LYS A 68 -18.73 1.36 7.26
N VAL A 69 -17.67 1.94 7.81
CA VAL A 69 -17.59 2.25 9.25
C VAL A 69 -18.37 3.54 9.59
N LEU A 70 -18.34 4.52 8.70
CA LEU A 70 -19.06 5.80 8.91
C LEU A 70 -20.55 5.69 8.60
N GLN A 71 -21.12 4.52 8.75
CA GLN A 71 -22.53 4.24 8.56
C GLN A 71 -23.26 4.16 9.90
N LYS A 72 -24.59 4.31 9.86
CA LYS A 72 -25.43 4.16 11.08
C LYS A 72 -25.43 2.71 11.56
N GLY A 73 -25.45 2.53 12.86
CA GLY A 73 -25.57 1.22 13.48
C GLY A 73 -24.24 0.45 13.61
N VAL A 74 -23.12 1.10 13.36
CA VAL A 74 -21.80 0.50 13.54
C VAL A 74 -21.40 0.61 15.02
N SER A 75 -20.97 -0.51 15.61
CA SER A 75 -20.41 -0.54 16.96
C SER A 75 -18.90 -0.66 16.90
N MET A 76 -18.20 0.13 17.71
CA MET A 76 -16.74 0.05 17.84
C MET A 76 -16.29 -1.27 18.52
N HIS A 77 -17.22 -2.01 19.10
CA HIS A 77 -16.97 -3.35 19.68
C HIS A 77 -17.13 -4.48 18.66
N ASP A 78 -17.64 -4.17 17.45
CA ASP A 78 -17.79 -5.16 16.39
C ASP A 78 -16.42 -5.70 15.96
N PRO A 79 -16.34 -6.98 15.54
CA PRO A 79 -15.11 -7.51 14.98
C PRO A 79 -14.81 -6.89 13.60
N VAL A 80 -13.55 -6.63 13.32
CA VAL A 80 -13.10 -6.01 12.06
C VAL A 80 -13.50 -6.83 10.83
N GLU A 81 -13.65 -8.14 10.98
CA GLU A 81 -14.07 -9.02 9.87
C GLU A 81 -15.44 -8.63 9.27
N LYS A 82 -16.27 -7.97 10.06
CA LYS A 82 -17.59 -7.49 9.60
C LYS A 82 -17.47 -6.36 8.59
N TYR A 83 -16.36 -5.64 8.59
CA TYR A 83 -16.14 -4.45 7.77
C TYR A 83 -14.99 -4.60 6.77
N MET A 84 -14.17 -5.63 6.90
CA MET A 84 -13.03 -5.86 6.00
C MET A 84 -13.49 -6.19 4.58
N ARG A 85 -12.59 -5.94 3.63
CA ARG A 85 -12.74 -6.38 2.26
C ARG A 85 -12.19 -7.81 2.14
N THR A 86 -12.93 -8.69 1.49
CA THR A 86 -12.58 -10.12 1.39
C THR A 86 -11.99 -10.53 0.05
N ASP A 87 -12.24 -9.78 -1.03
CA ASP A 87 -11.65 -10.06 -2.35
C ASP A 87 -10.24 -9.47 -2.42
N VAL A 88 -9.30 -10.09 -1.74
CA VAL A 88 -7.92 -9.61 -1.63
C VAL A 88 -7.06 -10.26 -2.69
N HIS A 89 -6.37 -9.41 -3.45
CA HIS A 89 -5.36 -9.85 -4.42
C HIS A 89 -4.00 -9.93 -3.73
N THR A 90 -3.32 -11.04 -3.90
CA THR A 90 -1.99 -11.27 -3.31
C THR A 90 -0.97 -11.53 -4.41
N LEU A 91 0.28 -11.25 -4.11
CA LEU A 91 1.42 -11.54 -4.98
C LEU A 91 2.51 -12.21 -4.16
N SER A 92 3.52 -12.75 -4.85
CA SER A 92 4.73 -13.26 -4.23
C SER A 92 5.81 -12.20 -4.22
N LYS A 93 6.73 -12.28 -3.26
CA LYS A 93 7.93 -11.41 -3.24
C LYS A 93 8.79 -11.55 -4.50
N SER A 94 8.69 -12.66 -5.21
CA SER A 94 9.44 -12.93 -6.44
C SER A 94 8.74 -12.40 -7.70
N ASP A 95 7.53 -11.87 -7.58
CA ASP A 95 6.84 -11.24 -8.70
C ASP A 95 7.50 -9.89 -9.03
N SER A 96 7.31 -9.44 -10.27
CA SER A 96 7.88 -8.18 -10.74
C SER A 96 7.08 -6.97 -10.26
N LEU A 97 7.73 -5.81 -10.23
CA LEU A 97 7.02 -4.54 -9.99
C LEU A 97 5.96 -4.28 -11.05
N GLN A 98 6.20 -4.70 -12.30
CA GLN A 98 5.22 -4.55 -13.36
C GLN A 98 3.92 -5.30 -13.03
N ALA A 99 4.05 -6.54 -12.53
CA ALA A 99 2.88 -7.32 -12.11
C ALA A 99 2.08 -6.62 -11.01
N ALA A 100 2.79 -6.01 -10.05
CA ALA A 100 2.15 -5.26 -8.97
C ALA A 100 1.42 -4.01 -9.49
N ILE A 101 2.04 -3.26 -10.37
CA ILE A 101 1.47 -2.04 -10.96
C ILE A 101 0.22 -2.40 -11.78
N ASP A 102 0.30 -3.46 -12.56
CA ASP A 102 -0.84 -3.94 -13.36
C ASP A 102 -2.02 -4.33 -12.46
N ALA A 103 -1.75 -5.04 -11.35
CA ALA A 103 -2.78 -5.42 -10.38
C ALA A 103 -3.39 -4.18 -9.70
N MET A 104 -2.56 -3.24 -9.29
CA MET A 104 -3.05 -2.00 -8.67
C MET A 104 -3.94 -1.20 -9.61
N GLY A 105 -3.56 -1.10 -10.89
CA GLY A 105 -4.34 -0.42 -11.90
C GLY A 105 -5.65 -1.14 -12.24
N ALA A 106 -5.59 -2.46 -12.41
CA ALA A 106 -6.76 -3.26 -12.79
C ALA A 106 -7.82 -3.30 -11.69
N PHE A 107 -7.42 -3.35 -10.42
CA PHE A 107 -8.33 -3.52 -9.28
C PHE A 107 -8.54 -2.25 -8.47
N GLY A 108 -7.88 -1.15 -8.82
CA GLY A 108 -8.01 0.12 -8.09
C GLY A 108 -7.52 0.03 -6.65
N ILE A 109 -6.46 -0.72 -6.40
CA ILE A 109 -5.90 -0.96 -5.06
C ILE A 109 -4.53 -0.31 -4.92
N ARG A 110 -4.17 0.07 -3.69
CA ARG A 110 -2.90 0.73 -3.36
C ARG A 110 -1.98 -0.13 -2.50
N HIS A 111 -2.47 -1.24 -2.00
CA HIS A 111 -1.75 -2.16 -1.13
C HIS A 111 -2.02 -3.59 -1.58
N ILE A 112 -0.95 -4.38 -1.69
CA ILE A 112 -1.04 -5.79 -2.08
C ILE A 112 -0.31 -6.61 -1.03
N PRO A 113 -1.02 -7.46 -0.27
CA PRO A 113 -0.36 -8.40 0.63
C PRO A 113 0.47 -9.40 -0.16
N LEU A 114 1.62 -9.73 0.38
CA LEU A 114 2.54 -10.70 -0.21
C LEU A 114 2.47 -11.99 0.60
N VAL A 115 2.39 -13.10 -0.10
CA VAL A 115 2.32 -14.42 0.51
C VAL A 115 3.49 -15.28 0.06
N ASP A 116 3.86 -16.22 0.94
CA ASP A 116 4.88 -17.20 0.66
C ASP A 116 4.29 -18.46 0.01
N GLU A 117 5.10 -19.47 -0.17
CA GLU A 117 4.73 -20.76 -0.75
C GLU A 117 3.68 -21.52 0.06
N PHE A 118 3.52 -21.20 1.35
CA PHE A 118 2.51 -21.78 2.25
C PHE A 118 1.25 -20.90 2.34
N ASN A 119 1.13 -19.90 1.48
CA ASN A 119 0.05 -18.92 1.47
C ASN A 119 -0.05 -18.09 2.77
N GLN A 120 1.07 -17.94 3.46
CA GLN A 120 1.17 -17.12 4.66
C GLN A 120 1.66 -15.72 4.30
N VAL A 121 1.09 -14.72 4.96
CA VAL A 121 1.48 -13.33 4.79
C VAL A 121 2.94 -13.14 5.19
N CYS A 122 3.74 -12.57 4.30
CA CYS A 122 5.16 -12.30 4.54
C CYS A 122 5.57 -10.85 4.23
N GLY A 123 4.63 -10.01 3.86
CA GLY A 123 4.91 -8.61 3.59
C GLY A 123 3.72 -7.90 2.99
N ILE A 124 3.91 -6.63 2.70
CA ILE A 124 2.94 -5.82 1.98
C ILE A 124 3.67 -4.86 1.06
N LEU A 125 3.17 -4.72 -0.16
CA LEU A 125 3.66 -3.73 -1.11
C LEU A 125 2.65 -2.61 -1.23
N SER A 126 3.09 -1.36 -1.03
CA SER A 126 2.26 -0.19 -1.24
C SER A 126 2.69 0.56 -2.49
N ILE A 127 1.75 1.28 -3.10
CA ILE A 127 2.08 2.18 -4.23
C ILE A 127 3.11 3.22 -3.81
N ARG A 128 3.09 3.67 -2.56
CA ARG A 128 4.06 4.63 -2.03
C ARG A 128 5.49 4.10 -2.10
N THR A 129 5.69 2.81 -1.80
CA THR A 129 7.01 2.17 -1.91
C THR A 129 7.51 2.18 -3.36
N ILE A 130 6.63 1.90 -4.32
CA ILE A 130 6.97 1.95 -5.74
C ILE A 130 7.32 3.38 -6.18
N VAL A 131 6.53 4.36 -5.77
CA VAL A 131 6.78 5.78 -6.11
C VAL A 131 8.11 6.23 -5.52
N THR A 132 8.41 5.88 -4.27
CA THR A 132 9.68 6.21 -3.62
C THR A 132 10.86 5.58 -4.37
N PHE A 133 10.73 4.32 -4.75
CA PHE A 133 11.76 3.63 -5.53
C PHE A 133 12.05 4.35 -6.86
N LEU A 134 10.99 4.70 -7.60
CA LEU A 134 11.16 5.43 -8.87
C LEU A 134 11.78 6.80 -8.66
N ALA A 135 11.38 7.52 -7.62
CA ALA A 135 11.94 8.84 -7.30
C ALA A 135 13.43 8.75 -6.95
N GLU A 136 13.85 7.69 -6.27
CA GLU A 136 15.25 7.46 -5.92
C GLU A 136 16.10 7.09 -7.14
N LEU A 137 15.50 6.50 -8.20
CA LEU A 137 16.21 6.20 -9.44
C LEU A 137 16.56 7.46 -10.25
N PHE A 138 15.77 8.53 -10.11
CA PHE A 138 15.91 9.73 -10.92
C PHE A 138 16.06 11.01 -10.11
N PRO A 139 16.84 11.02 -9.00
CA PRO A 139 16.87 12.18 -8.10
C PRO A 139 17.48 13.42 -8.75
N THR A 140 18.48 13.22 -9.61
CA THR A 140 19.26 14.31 -10.21
C THR A 140 18.45 15.11 -11.22
N GLU A 141 17.59 14.49 -11.98
CA GLU A 141 16.75 15.14 -12.99
C GLU A 141 15.69 16.04 -12.34
N VAL A 142 15.14 15.63 -11.21
CA VAL A 142 14.10 16.36 -10.48
C VAL A 142 14.69 17.58 -9.76
N PHE A 143 15.84 17.43 -9.10
CA PHE A 143 16.40 18.45 -8.24
C PHE A 143 17.27 19.49 -8.98
N ASN A 144 17.78 19.17 -10.17
CA ASN A 144 18.65 20.05 -10.93
C ASN A 144 17.92 20.86 -12.01
N LEU A 145 16.63 20.75 -12.11
CA LEU A 145 15.84 21.62 -13.00
C LEU A 145 15.77 23.02 -12.40
N PRO A 146 16.11 24.07 -13.17
CA PRO A 146 15.93 25.42 -12.67
C PRO A 146 14.46 25.70 -12.43
N PRO A 147 14.11 26.39 -11.34
CA PRO A 147 12.73 26.75 -11.08
C PRO A 147 12.22 27.64 -12.22
N ARG A 148 11.02 27.34 -12.71
CA ARG A 148 10.37 28.18 -13.71
C ARG A 148 9.90 29.48 -13.07
N ALA A 149 9.99 30.57 -13.79
CA ALA A 149 9.58 31.87 -13.31
C ALA A 149 8.11 31.92 -12.87
N ASP A 150 7.26 31.20 -13.59
CA ASP A 150 5.83 31.07 -13.27
C ASP A 150 5.59 30.35 -11.94
N GLN A 151 6.40 29.35 -11.61
CA GLN A 151 6.29 28.63 -10.34
C GLN A 151 6.68 29.50 -9.14
N ILE A 152 7.63 30.40 -9.34
CA ILE A 152 8.05 31.35 -8.29
C ILE A 152 6.93 32.34 -7.99
N HIS A 153 6.23 32.82 -9.02
CA HIS A 153 5.12 33.75 -8.86
C HIS A 153 3.93 33.13 -8.13
N GLU A 154 3.58 31.90 -8.47
CA GLU A 154 2.49 31.17 -7.81
C GLU A 154 2.77 30.96 -6.31
N THR A 155 4.01 30.67 -5.96
CA THR A 155 4.37 30.46 -4.56
C THR A 155 4.36 31.76 -3.76
N ALA A 156 4.68 32.88 -4.39
CA ALA A 156 4.70 34.20 -3.73
C ALA A 156 3.29 34.76 -3.50
N GLU A 157 2.36 34.46 -4.37
CA GLU A 157 0.97 34.93 -4.27
C GLU A 157 0.10 34.04 -3.36
N GLY A 158 0.51 32.78 -3.13
CA GLY A 158 -0.19 31.85 -2.27
C GLY A 158 0.23 31.86 -0.80
N GLY A 159 1.12 32.74 -0.45
CA GLY A 159 1.63 32.87 0.92
C GLY A 159 0.75 33.73 1.82
#